data_a3558464768b76be9405dc37b3fbf6db
#
_entry.id   a3558464768b76be9405dc37b3fbf6db
#
_cell.length_a   1.000
_cell.length_b   1.000
_cell.length_c   1.000
_cell.angle_alpha   90.00
_cell.angle_beta   90.00
_cell.angle_gamma   90.00
#
_symmetry.space_group_name_H-M   'P 1'
#
loop_
_entity.id
_entity.type
_entity.pdbx_description
1 polymer ?
#
loop_
_entity_poly.entity_id
_entity_poly.type
_entity_poly.pdbx_seq_one_letter_code
_entity_poly.pdbx_strand_id
1 'polypeptide(L)'
;MQSPLAEPDRGEPWPWERLPGGRWLGRLLVTGVLLAWVWVLTTWPVTWAAMLLVAAIAAVGILIRPVLGLVLVALAIPFGSLRRLSLGGAALGPQDVLLAATAGAWLARQCARRRLDLRWPSLAGVGLVLVGVMLASFLPATALGPAVKELVKWVELVLALVLVVNLTDRAGVALLALGLLAAGAAEGLLGLFQFVARVGPPGFLLMGRFMRAAGTFDQPNPYGGYLGMTLPLAAGLVLTIWPGRAWRVNRRLAALWLAAAAAAVLMLGGLAASWSRGAWIGAAAAIVAVVLARGGAWLRGALAGVLLAATLCILVLGPIPVPGFLQARFADLAADLMILDVRNVEVTDANFAVVERAAHWYAAWGMFSNHPWTGVGLGNYATAYEQYALPRWPEALGHAHNYYLNIAAEAGLPGLAAYLLWMAAGLWVIARAVRGSQGLEQGLALGALGLWVHLAVHSMFDNLYVHGMAIHVGLLLGMAAWVALENRR
;
A
#
# COMPACT_ATOMS: atom_id res chain seq x y z
N MET A 1 -39.37 15.17 -5.63
CA MET A 1 -39.10 15.82 -6.92
C MET A 1 -37.79 15.25 -7.43
N GLN A 2 -37.88 14.34 -8.40
CA GLN A 2 -36.72 13.74 -9.06
C GLN A 2 -36.17 14.74 -10.08
N SER A 3 -34.92 15.16 -9.94
CA SER A 3 -34.24 15.91 -11.01
C SER A 3 -33.87 14.91 -12.11
N PRO A 4 -34.16 15.17 -13.38
CA PRO A 4 -33.77 14.28 -14.47
C PRO A 4 -32.24 14.32 -14.61
N LEU A 5 -31.65 13.11 -14.59
CA LEU A 5 -30.28 12.90 -15.02
C LEU A 5 -30.17 13.46 -16.44
N ALA A 6 -29.42 14.51 -16.63
CA ALA A 6 -29.09 15.02 -17.96
C ALA A 6 -28.43 13.89 -18.74
N GLU A 7 -29.10 13.39 -19.78
CA GLU A 7 -28.50 12.51 -20.77
C GLU A 7 -27.25 13.20 -21.33
N PRO A 8 -26.17 12.46 -21.58
CA PRO A 8 -25.01 13.02 -22.26
C PRO A 8 -25.46 13.48 -23.67
N ASP A 9 -25.23 14.75 -23.94
CA ASP A 9 -25.57 15.43 -25.18
C ASP A 9 -24.99 14.67 -26.38
N ARG A 10 -25.85 13.91 -27.04
CA ARG A 10 -25.51 13.18 -28.26
C ARG A 10 -25.52 14.19 -29.40
N GLY A 11 -24.39 14.80 -29.68
CA GLY A 11 -24.29 15.51 -30.94
C GLY A 11 -23.51 16.82 -30.99
N GLU A 12 -22.82 17.25 -30.01
CA GLU A 12 -21.87 18.36 -30.22
C GLU A 12 -20.66 17.85 -31.03
N PRO A 13 -20.42 18.38 -32.24
CA PRO A 13 -19.25 18.01 -33.02
C PRO A 13 -18.00 18.39 -32.27
N TRP A 14 -16.96 17.55 -32.34
CA TRP A 14 -15.68 17.81 -31.71
C TRP A 14 -15.14 19.18 -32.10
N PRO A 15 -14.40 19.92 -31.24
CA PRO A 15 -13.93 21.27 -31.53
C PRO A 15 -13.23 21.43 -32.88
N TRP A 16 -12.54 20.40 -33.35
CA TRP A 16 -11.86 20.40 -34.66
C TRP A 16 -12.83 20.20 -35.85
N GLU A 17 -14.00 19.64 -35.64
CA GLU A 17 -15.02 19.49 -36.72
C GLU A 17 -15.68 20.83 -37.06
N ARG A 18 -15.55 21.83 -36.17
CA ARG A 18 -15.99 23.22 -36.34
C ARG A 18 -15.02 24.04 -37.18
N LEU A 19 -13.80 23.53 -37.44
CA LEU A 19 -12.80 24.21 -38.26
C LEU A 19 -13.04 23.91 -39.74
N PRO A 20 -12.84 24.86 -40.65
CA PRO A 20 -12.82 24.56 -42.07
C PRO A 20 -11.78 23.48 -42.38
N GLY A 21 -12.22 22.32 -42.86
CA GLY A 21 -11.34 21.17 -43.10
C GLY A 21 -11.15 20.21 -41.93
N GLY A 22 -11.75 20.44 -40.74
CA GLY A 22 -11.58 19.63 -39.55
C GLY A 22 -11.89 18.14 -39.69
N ARG A 23 -12.87 17.82 -40.57
CA ARG A 23 -13.17 16.42 -40.89
C ARG A 23 -12.05 15.72 -41.68
N TRP A 24 -11.34 16.45 -42.53
CA TRP A 24 -10.17 15.94 -43.25
C TRP A 24 -8.98 15.78 -42.31
N LEU A 25 -8.77 16.72 -41.41
CA LEU A 25 -7.73 16.62 -40.40
C LEU A 25 -7.93 15.40 -39.49
N GLY A 26 -9.16 15.14 -39.05
CA GLY A 26 -9.52 13.94 -38.29
C GLY A 26 -9.26 12.64 -39.04
N ARG A 27 -9.63 12.59 -40.36
CA ARG A 27 -9.33 11.43 -41.20
C ARG A 27 -7.82 11.22 -41.37
N LEU A 28 -7.06 12.27 -41.62
CA LEU A 28 -5.59 12.19 -41.73
C LEU A 28 -4.94 11.69 -40.46
N LEU A 29 -5.39 12.18 -39.30
CA LEU A 29 -4.91 11.70 -37.99
C LEU A 29 -5.22 10.21 -37.78
N VAL A 30 -6.47 9.77 -38.07
CA VAL A 30 -6.85 8.36 -37.95
C VAL A 30 -6.02 7.51 -38.89
N THR A 31 -5.89 7.93 -40.16
CA THR A 31 -5.07 7.21 -41.15
C THR A 31 -3.59 7.15 -40.71
N GLY A 32 -3.04 8.26 -40.23
CA GLY A 32 -1.67 8.30 -39.69
C GLY A 32 -1.46 7.34 -38.52
N VAL A 33 -2.41 7.29 -37.58
CA VAL A 33 -2.39 6.34 -36.46
C VAL A 33 -2.47 4.90 -36.95
N LEU A 34 -3.35 4.60 -37.91
CA LEU A 34 -3.47 3.26 -38.48
C LEU A 34 -2.20 2.82 -39.23
N LEU A 35 -1.60 3.71 -40.03
CA LEU A 35 -0.31 3.44 -40.68
C LEU A 35 0.83 3.23 -39.69
N ALA A 36 0.89 4.04 -38.63
CA ALA A 36 1.86 3.84 -37.56
C ALA A 36 1.68 2.46 -36.88
N TRP A 37 0.44 2.03 -36.64
CA TRP A 37 0.17 0.70 -36.09
C TRP A 37 0.57 -0.42 -37.04
N VAL A 38 0.28 -0.30 -38.35
CA VAL A 38 0.73 -1.28 -39.36
C VAL A 38 2.25 -1.37 -39.35
N TRP A 39 2.95 -0.23 -39.30
CA TRP A 39 4.40 -0.20 -39.22
C TRP A 39 4.92 -0.89 -37.95
N VAL A 40 4.36 -0.58 -36.77
CA VAL A 40 4.72 -1.23 -35.51
C VAL A 40 4.51 -2.74 -35.57
N LEU A 41 3.35 -3.20 -36.07
CA LEU A 41 3.03 -4.63 -36.17
C LEU A 41 3.93 -5.39 -37.16
N THR A 42 4.46 -4.72 -38.18
CA THR A 42 5.30 -5.35 -39.22
C THR A 42 6.79 -5.29 -38.88
N THR A 43 7.23 -4.34 -38.06
CA THR A 43 8.66 -4.11 -37.80
C THR A 43 9.11 -4.45 -36.38
N TRP A 44 8.20 -4.39 -35.39
CA TRP A 44 8.53 -4.62 -34.00
C TRP A 44 8.24 -6.08 -33.58
N PRO A 45 8.98 -6.63 -32.59
CA PRO A 45 8.61 -7.89 -31.95
C PRO A 45 7.20 -7.84 -31.41
N VAL A 46 6.42 -8.89 -31.61
CA VAL A 46 4.99 -8.98 -31.22
C VAL A 46 4.78 -8.60 -29.73
N THR A 47 5.72 -8.94 -28.86
CA THR A 47 5.67 -8.59 -27.45
C THR A 47 5.66 -7.08 -27.22
N TRP A 48 6.52 -6.33 -27.92
CA TRP A 48 6.58 -4.87 -27.83
C TRP A 48 5.37 -4.19 -28.44
N ALA A 49 4.90 -4.71 -29.58
CA ALA A 49 3.65 -4.22 -30.20
C ALA A 49 2.44 -4.44 -29.28
N ALA A 50 2.31 -5.61 -28.66
CA ALA A 50 1.26 -5.89 -27.68
C ALA A 50 1.35 -4.96 -26.44
N MET A 51 2.54 -4.75 -25.92
CA MET A 51 2.75 -3.83 -24.78
C MET A 51 2.36 -2.39 -25.14
N LEU A 52 2.72 -1.91 -26.32
CA LEU A 52 2.34 -0.59 -26.81
C LEU A 52 0.82 -0.46 -26.98
N LEU A 53 0.16 -1.50 -27.50
CA LEU A 53 -1.31 -1.55 -27.63
C LEU A 53 -1.98 -1.45 -26.26
N VAL A 54 -1.55 -2.26 -25.30
CA VAL A 54 -2.06 -2.21 -23.93
C VAL A 54 -1.85 -0.84 -23.31
N ALA A 55 -0.66 -0.25 -23.47
CA ALA A 55 -0.36 1.10 -22.98
C ALA A 55 -1.25 2.17 -23.66
N ALA A 56 -1.50 2.08 -24.95
CA ALA A 56 -2.39 2.98 -25.68
C ALA A 56 -3.85 2.85 -25.21
N ILE A 57 -4.34 1.63 -25.02
CA ILE A 57 -5.69 1.38 -24.46
C ILE A 57 -5.79 1.94 -23.05
N ALA A 58 -4.79 1.71 -22.22
CA ALA A 58 -4.74 2.25 -20.86
C ALA A 58 -4.75 3.79 -20.87
N ALA A 59 -3.92 4.42 -21.71
CA ALA A 59 -3.86 5.88 -21.85
C ALA A 59 -5.19 6.48 -22.29
N VAL A 60 -5.83 5.90 -23.32
CA VAL A 60 -7.17 6.29 -23.78
C VAL A 60 -8.20 6.09 -22.67
N GLY A 61 -8.17 4.95 -21.98
CA GLY A 61 -9.05 4.67 -20.83
C GLY A 61 -8.90 5.73 -19.71
N ILE A 62 -7.67 6.09 -19.35
CA ILE A 62 -7.36 7.13 -18.36
C ILE A 62 -7.86 8.50 -18.83
N LEU A 63 -7.65 8.84 -20.11
CA LEU A 63 -8.13 10.09 -20.69
C LEU A 63 -9.67 10.18 -20.70
N ILE A 64 -10.37 9.08 -20.98
CA ILE A 64 -11.83 9.02 -20.96
C ILE A 64 -12.40 8.98 -19.54
N ARG A 65 -11.80 8.20 -18.65
CA ARG A 65 -12.23 8.04 -17.25
C ARG A 65 -11.02 7.93 -16.33
N PRO A 66 -10.51 9.05 -15.75
CA PRO A 66 -9.32 9.03 -14.93
C PRO A 66 -9.37 8.09 -13.71
N VAL A 67 -10.57 7.72 -13.23
CA VAL A 67 -10.71 6.69 -12.19
C VAL A 67 -10.12 5.34 -12.61
N LEU A 68 -10.14 5.01 -13.91
CA LEU A 68 -9.49 3.79 -14.41
C LEU A 68 -7.98 3.83 -14.20
N GLY A 69 -7.38 5.01 -14.22
CA GLY A 69 -5.97 5.19 -13.88
C GLY A 69 -5.67 4.76 -12.44
N LEU A 70 -6.51 5.13 -11.48
CA LEU A 70 -6.37 4.68 -10.09
C LEU A 70 -6.48 3.15 -9.94
N VAL A 71 -7.39 2.54 -10.69
CA VAL A 71 -7.54 1.06 -10.72
C VAL A 71 -6.30 0.40 -11.31
N LEU A 72 -5.77 0.93 -12.41
CA LEU A 72 -4.54 0.44 -13.02
C LEU A 72 -3.33 0.63 -12.10
N VAL A 73 -3.25 1.76 -11.39
CA VAL A 73 -2.24 1.97 -10.34
C VAL A 73 -2.35 0.89 -9.27
N ALA A 74 -3.55 0.62 -8.75
CA ALA A 74 -3.77 -0.41 -7.73
C ALA A 74 -3.33 -1.80 -8.21
N LEU A 75 -3.63 -2.15 -9.45
CA LEU A 75 -3.22 -3.41 -10.08
C LEU A 75 -1.70 -3.47 -10.36
N ALA A 76 -1.05 -2.33 -10.61
CA ALA A 76 0.36 -2.26 -10.94
C ALA A 76 1.30 -2.27 -9.71
N ILE A 77 0.81 -1.90 -8.53
CA ILE A 77 1.62 -1.81 -7.30
C ILE A 77 2.42 -3.10 -7.03
N PRO A 78 1.84 -4.32 -7.06
CA PRO A 78 2.60 -5.54 -6.81
C PRO A 78 3.75 -5.76 -7.81
N PHE A 79 3.59 -5.30 -9.04
CA PHE A 79 4.57 -5.49 -10.12
C PHE A 79 5.68 -4.41 -10.14
N GLY A 80 5.65 -3.46 -9.20
CA GLY A 80 6.60 -2.35 -9.13
C GLY A 80 8.06 -2.77 -8.87
N SER A 81 8.28 -3.97 -8.33
CA SER A 81 9.61 -4.55 -8.13
C SER A 81 10.16 -5.25 -9.38
N LEU A 82 9.30 -5.80 -10.25
CA LEU A 82 9.69 -6.66 -11.38
C LEU A 82 10.31 -5.89 -12.56
N ARG A 83 9.86 -4.68 -12.83
CA ARG A 83 10.40 -3.85 -13.90
C ARG A 83 10.43 -2.39 -13.51
N ARG A 84 11.61 -1.81 -13.51
CA ARG A 84 11.85 -0.39 -13.28
C ARG A 84 12.48 0.24 -14.51
N LEU A 85 11.92 1.37 -14.92
CA LEU A 85 12.50 2.21 -15.96
C LEU A 85 13.53 3.13 -15.29
N SER A 86 14.80 3.05 -15.69
CA SER A 86 15.81 4.01 -15.22
C SER A 86 15.78 5.25 -16.11
N LEU A 87 15.34 6.38 -15.56
CA LEU A 87 15.37 7.70 -16.20
C LEU A 87 16.25 8.62 -15.35
N GLY A 88 17.41 9.01 -15.86
CA GLY A 88 18.30 9.96 -15.17
C GLY A 88 18.74 9.52 -13.79
N GLY A 89 18.88 8.20 -13.53
CA GLY A 89 19.26 7.65 -12.23
C GLY A 89 18.06 7.35 -11.29
N ALA A 90 16.84 7.75 -11.64
CA ALA A 90 15.62 7.37 -10.93
C ALA A 90 15.06 6.06 -11.50
N ALA A 91 14.73 5.12 -10.63
CA ALA A 91 14.08 3.85 -10.99
C ALA A 91 12.57 3.98 -10.79
N LEU A 92 11.81 4.23 -11.86
CA LEU A 92 10.35 4.37 -11.85
C LEU A 92 9.68 3.02 -12.13
N GLY A 93 8.73 2.63 -11.31
CA GLY A 93 7.88 1.48 -11.55
C GLY A 93 6.65 1.82 -12.42
N PRO A 94 5.92 0.84 -12.91
CA PRO A 94 4.71 1.06 -13.71
C PRO A 94 3.63 1.84 -12.93
N GLN A 95 3.51 1.65 -11.61
CA GLN A 95 2.58 2.38 -10.75
C GLN A 95 2.87 3.89 -10.71
N ASP A 96 4.15 4.29 -10.74
CA ASP A 96 4.57 5.69 -10.68
C ASP A 96 4.18 6.41 -11.98
N VAL A 97 4.42 5.76 -13.12
CA VAL A 97 4.05 6.25 -14.45
C VAL A 97 2.52 6.37 -14.59
N LEU A 98 1.78 5.37 -14.13
CA LEU A 98 0.31 5.37 -14.18
C LEU A 98 -0.29 6.44 -13.26
N LEU A 99 0.30 6.66 -12.07
CA LEU A 99 -0.12 7.72 -11.16
C LEU A 99 0.10 9.10 -11.79
N ALA A 100 1.28 9.33 -12.37
CA ALA A 100 1.61 10.57 -13.07
C ALA A 100 0.68 10.80 -14.29
N ALA A 101 0.43 9.77 -15.09
CA ALA A 101 -0.51 9.83 -16.23
C ALA A 101 -1.94 10.15 -15.77
N THR A 102 -2.38 9.56 -14.64
CA THR A 102 -3.71 9.81 -14.06
C THR A 102 -3.82 11.26 -13.57
N ALA A 103 -2.80 11.77 -12.89
CA ALA A 103 -2.74 13.17 -12.47
C ALA A 103 -2.73 14.12 -13.65
N GLY A 104 -1.94 13.83 -14.69
CA GLY A 104 -1.89 14.60 -15.93
C GLY A 104 -3.24 14.65 -16.66
N ALA A 105 -3.93 13.51 -16.78
CA ALA A 105 -5.26 13.45 -17.38
C ALA A 105 -6.30 14.24 -16.57
N TRP A 106 -6.23 14.18 -15.24
CA TRP A 106 -7.09 14.97 -14.38
C TRP A 106 -6.83 16.48 -14.55
N LEU A 107 -5.56 16.92 -14.51
CA LEU A 107 -5.18 18.32 -14.72
C LEU A 107 -5.60 18.82 -16.11
N ALA A 108 -5.36 18.04 -17.16
CA ALA A 108 -5.77 18.39 -18.52
C ALA A 108 -7.28 18.63 -18.62
N ARG A 109 -8.09 17.82 -17.92
CA ARG A 109 -9.55 18.03 -17.84
C ARG A 109 -9.92 19.30 -17.11
N GLN A 110 -9.25 19.66 -16.01
CA GLN A 110 -9.48 20.90 -15.28
C GLN A 110 -9.14 22.11 -16.16
N CYS A 111 -8.02 22.05 -16.86
CA CYS A 111 -7.62 23.08 -17.83
C CYS A 111 -8.65 23.22 -18.98
N ALA A 112 -9.10 22.10 -19.56
CA ALA A 112 -10.10 22.12 -20.63
C ALA A 112 -11.44 22.72 -20.17
N ARG A 113 -11.82 22.50 -18.92
CA ARG A 113 -13.03 23.07 -18.30
C ARG A 113 -12.85 24.53 -17.85
N ARG A 114 -11.62 25.06 -17.90
CA ARG A 114 -11.25 26.39 -17.37
C ARG A 114 -11.73 26.61 -15.93
N ARG A 115 -11.78 25.56 -15.13
CA ARG A 115 -12.19 25.58 -13.73
C ARG A 115 -11.32 24.59 -12.96
N LEU A 116 -10.78 25.03 -11.83
CA LEU A 116 -10.10 24.17 -10.88
C LEU A 116 -11.10 23.79 -9.78
N ASP A 117 -11.78 22.67 -9.98
CA ASP A 117 -12.64 22.07 -8.95
C ASP A 117 -11.82 21.06 -8.15
N LEU A 118 -11.29 21.54 -7.03
CA LEU A 118 -10.39 20.76 -6.16
C LEU A 118 -11.07 20.55 -4.79
N ARG A 119 -11.41 19.29 -4.52
CA ARG A 119 -11.78 18.87 -3.16
C ARG A 119 -10.50 18.59 -2.38
N TRP A 120 -10.23 19.43 -1.38
CA TRP A 120 -9.03 19.29 -0.55
C TRP A 120 -9.34 18.57 0.76
N PRO A 121 -8.91 17.29 0.94
CA PRO A 121 -9.09 16.61 2.21
C PRO A 121 -8.12 17.17 3.27
N SER A 122 -8.59 17.32 4.50
CA SER A 122 -7.77 17.85 5.61
C SER A 122 -6.49 17.05 5.82
N LEU A 123 -6.55 15.74 5.60
CA LEU A 123 -5.39 14.85 5.70
C LEU A 123 -4.29 15.20 4.69
N ALA A 124 -4.63 15.65 3.49
CA ALA A 124 -3.63 16.10 2.51
C ALA A 124 -2.83 17.31 3.01
N GLY A 125 -3.47 18.23 3.74
CA GLY A 125 -2.77 19.36 4.37
C GLY A 125 -1.70 18.90 5.37
N VAL A 126 -2.04 17.94 6.24
CA VAL A 126 -1.07 17.34 7.17
C VAL A 126 0.04 16.59 6.41
N GLY A 127 -0.32 15.90 5.32
CA GLY A 127 0.64 15.26 4.43
C GLY A 127 1.63 16.24 3.81
N LEU A 128 1.17 17.44 3.40
CA LEU A 128 2.07 18.49 2.90
C LEU A 128 3.00 19.04 3.97
N VAL A 129 2.54 19.15 5.22
CA VAL A 129 3.42 19.53 6.35
C VAL A 129 4.52 18.48 6.51
N LEU A 130 4.15 17.18 6.49
CA LEU A 130 5.12 16.09 6.54
C LEU A 130 6.13 16.18 5.37
N VAL A 131 5.66 16.36 4.14
CA VAL A 131 6.51 16.54 2.94
C VAL A 131 7.44 17.74 3.09
N GLY A 132 6.96 18.86 3.66
CA GLY A 132 7.76 20.05 3.92
C GLY A 132 8.88 19.79 4.94
N VAL A 133 8.59 19.07 6.02
CA VAL A 133 9.60 18.66 7.03
C VAL A 133 10.60 17.69 6.42
N MET A 134 10.15 16.72 5.62
CA MET A 134 11.04 15.80 4.90
C MET A 134 11.95 16.54 3.90
N LEU A 135 11.44 17.57 3.23
CA LEU A 135 12.24 18.41 2.35
C LEU A 135 13.29 19.20 3.14
N ALA A 136 12.94 19.74 4.31
CA ALA A 136 13.90 20.45 5.17
C ALA A 136 15.05 19.54 5.64
N SER A 137 14.80 18.23 5.81
CA SER A 137 15.84 17.26 6.17
C SER A 137 16.84 16.95 5.03
N PHE A 138 16.72 17.60 3.85
CA PHE A 138 17.76 17.57 2.82
C PHE A 138 19.01 18.37 3.19
N LEU A 139 18.87 19.34 4.12
CA LEU A 139 20.00 20.21 4.51
C LEU A 139 21.23 19.42 5.02
N PRO A 140 21.08 18.38 5.89
CA PRO A 140 22.20 17.56 6.33
C PRO A 140 22.52 16.39 5.35
N ALA A 141 21.71 16.16 4.31
CA ALA A 141 21.85 15.01 3.43
C ALA A 141 23.17 15.09 2.61
N THR A 142 23.99 14.05 2.74
CA THR A 142 25.25 13.94 1.97
C THR A 142 25.02 13.34 0.58
N ALA A 143 23.95 12.53 0.40
CA ALA A 143 23.55 11.92 -0.86
C ALA A 143 22.13 12.41 -1.25
N LEU A 144 22.03 13.29 -2.26
CA LEU A 144 20.76 13.86 -2.70
C LEU A 144 19.89 12.87 -3.51
N GLY A 145 20.48 11.92 -4.23
CA GLY A 145 19.73 10.94 -5.01
C GLY A 145 18.76 10.10 -4.15
N PRO A 146 19.24 9.44 -3.09
CA PRO A 146 18.39 8.75 -2.13
C PRO A 146 17.34 9.67 -1.45
N ALA A 147 17.72 10.93 -1.13
CA ALA A 147 16.82 11.89 -0.51
C ALA A 147 15.64 12.24 -1.41
N VAL A 148 15.89 12.55 -2.67
CA VAL A 148 14.84 12.82 -3.68
C VAL A 148 13.94 11.60 -3.84
N LYS A 149 14.52 10.39 -3.96
CA LYS A 149 13.76 9.15 -4.10
C LYS A 149 12.81 8.92 -2.92
N GLU A 150 13.26 9.19 -1.70
CA GLU A 150 12.44 9.04 -0.50
C GLU A 150 11.33 10.09 -0.44
N LEU A 151 11.64 11.36 -0.78
CA LEU A 151 10.65 12.44 -0.84
C LEU A 151 9.55 12.17 -1.86
N VAL A 152 9.90 11.66 -3.05
CA VAL A 152 8.94 11.34 -4.12
C VAL A 152 7.87 10.37 -3.62
N LYS A 153 8.21 9.34 -2.83
CA LYS A 153 7.24 8.41 -2.24
C LYS A 153 6.17 9.12 -1.41
N TRP A 154 6.58 10.13 -0.62
CA TRP A 154 5.64 10.90 0.20
C TRP A 154 4.75 11.81 -0.63
N VAL A 155 5.30 12.41 -1.68
CA VAL A 155 4.53 13.20 -2.65
C VAL A 155 3.52 12.31 -3.37
N GLU A 156 3.91 11.12 -3.83
CA GLU A 156 3.04 10.14 -4.48
C GLU A 156 1.92 9.66 -3.57
N LEU A 157 2.21 9.43 -2.29
CA LEU A 157 1.20 9.06 -1.30
C LEU A 157 0.14 10.14 -1.16
N VAL A 158 0.54 11.42 -0.98
CA VAL A 158 -0.39 12.55 -0.87
C VAL A 158 -1.13 12.76 -2.19
N LEU A 159 -0.46 12.63 -3.32
CA LEU A 159 -1.08 12.75 -4.65
C LEU A 159 -2.14 11.68 -4.85
N ALA A 160 -1.86 10.41 -4.55
CA ALA A 160 -2.80 9.31 -4.66
C ALA A 160 -4.05 9.56 -3.79
N LEU A 161 -3.86 10.01 -2.54
CA LEU A 161 -4.96 10.39 -1.64
C LEU A 161 -5.83 11.50 -2.24
N VAL A 162 -5.23 12.58 -2.77
CA VAL A 162 -5.96 13.69 -3.39
C VAL A 162 -6.68 13.24 -4.65
N LEU A 163 -6.04 12.43 -5.50
CA LEU A 163 -6.67 11.93 -6.72
C LEU A 163 -7.87 11.04 -6.44
N VAL A 164 -7.82 10.15 -5.44
CA VAL A 164 -8.98 9.34 -5.05
C VAL A 164 -10.17 10.25 -4.70
N VAL A 165 -9.97 11.26 -3.84
CA VAL A 165 -11.05 12.16 -3.42
C VAL A 165 -11.66 12.94 -4.58
N ASN A 166 -10.86 13.28 -5.60
CA ASN A 166 -11.30 14.12 -6.73
C ASN A 166 -11.82 13.34 -7.95
N LEU A 167 -11.42 12.09 -8.09
CA LEU A 167 -11.73 11.28 -9.28
C LEU A 167 -12.80 10.22 -9.04
N THR A 168 -13.18 9.94 -7.77
CA THR A 168 -14.13 8.89 -7.47
C THR A 168 -15.48 9.44 -7.03
N ASP A 169 -16.51 8.78 -7.52
CA ASP A 169 -17.86 8.72 -6.96
C ASP A 169 -18.05 7.36 -6.26
N ARG A 170 -19.26 7.05 -5.85
CA ARG A 170 -19.59 5.78 -5.19
C ARG A 170 -19.26 4.55 -6.05
N ALA A 171 -19.47 4.64 -7.36
CA ALA A 171 -19.15 3.56 -8.29
C ALA A 171 -17.64 3.45 -8.51
N GLY A 172 -16.98 4.59 -8.65
CA GLY A 172 -15.52 4.68 -8.83
C GLY A 172 -14.76 4.15 -7.63
N VAL A 173 -15.17 4.47 -6.40
CA VAL A 173 -14.50 3.98 -5.20
C VAL A 173 -14.73 2.46 -5.01
N ALA A 174 -15.90 1.94 -5.40
CA ALA A 174 -16.16 0.50 -5.41
C ALA A 174 -15.29 -0.23 -6.45
N LEU A 175 -15.11 0.36 -7.63
CA LEU A 175 -14.24 -0.17 -8.67
C LEU A 175 -12.77 -0.17 -8.23
N LEU A 176 -12.31 0.89 -7.56
CA LEU A 176 -10.97 0.95 -6.99
C LEU A 176 -10.77 -0.13 -5.91
N ALA A 177 -11.76 -0.32 -5.03
CA ALA A 177 -11.73 -1.39 -4.04
C ALA A 177 -11.62 -2.77 -4.69
N LEU A 178 -12.38 -3.04 -5.76
CA LEU A 178 -12.27 -4.28 -6.54
C LEU A 178 -10.88 -4.45 -7.16
N GLY A 179 -10.26 -3.39 -7.68
CA GLY A 179 -8.89 -3.41 -8.20
C GLY A 179 -7.88 -3.81 -7.13
N LEU A 180 -7.97 -3.21 -5.94
CA LEU A 180 -7.12 -3.55 -4.80
C LEU A 180 -7.31 -4.99 -4.32
N LEU A 181 -8.57 -5.47 -4.24
CA LEU A 181 -8.88 -6.85 -3.88
C LEU A 181 -8.36 -7.83 -4.93
N ALA A 182 -8.49 -7.53 -6.22
CA ALA A 182 -8.00 -8.37 -7.30
C ALA A 182 -6.48 -8.49 -7.26
N ALA A 183 -5.77 -7.37 -7.06
CA ALA A 183 -4.31 -7.36 -6.92
C ALA A 183 -3.86 -8.18 -5.70
N GLY A 184 -4.50 -7.97 -4.53
CA GLY A 184 -4.20 -8.73 -3.32
C GLY A 184 -4.51 -10.22 -3.45
N ALA A 185 -5.62 -10.59 -4.10
CA ALA A 185 -5.98 -11.99 -4.35
C ALA A 185 -5.00 -12.68 -5.31
N ALA A 186 -4.57 -11.98 -6.37
CA ALA A 186 -3.58 -12.49 -7.32
C ALA A 186 -2.23 -12.75 -6.62
N GLU A 187 -1.78 -11.82 -5.78
CA GLU A 187 -0.58 -12.00 -4.96
C GLU A 187 -0.73 -13.13 -3.96
N GLY A 188 -1.89 -13.23 -3.28
CA GLY A 188 -2.19 -14.33 -2.37
C GLY A 188 -2.12 -15.70 -3.06
N LEU A 189 -2.71 -15.81 -4.27
CA LEU A 189 -2.67 -17.03 -5.07
C LEU A 189 -1.25 -17.37 -5.54
N LEU A 190 -0.50 -16.37 -6.03
CA LEU A 190 0.90 -16.55 -6.44
C LEU A 190 1.76 -17.02 -5.28
N GLY A 191 1.61 -16.43 -4.10
CA GLY A 191 2.36 -16.85 -2.93
C GLY A 191 2.02 -18.27 -2.46
N LEU A 192 0.74 -18.65 -2.50
CA LEU A 192 0.34 -20.04 -2.24
C LEU A 192 0.95 -21.00 -3.25
N PHE A 193 0.98 -20.65 -4.54
CA PHE A 193 1.67 -21.43 -5.56
C PHE A 193 3.16 -21.58 -5.25
N GLN A 194 3.86 -20.47 -4.94
CA GLN A 194 5.28 -20.49 -4.59
C GLN A 194 5.55 -21.41 -3.39
N PHE A 195 4.70 -21.35 -2.36
CA PHE A 195 4.81 -22.17 -1.15
C PHE A 195 4.63 -23.66 -1.45
N VAL A 196 3.56 -24.02 -2.18
CA VAL A 196 3.21 -25.43 -2.46
C VAL A 196 4.17 -26.03 -3.49
N ALA A 197 4.45 -25.33 -4.58
CA ALA A 197 5.35 -25.77 -5.63
C ALA A 197 6.83 -25.62 -5.27
N ARG A 198 7.15 -24.98 -4.14
CA ARG A 198 8.52 -24.69 -3.66
C ARG A 198 9.35 -23.89 -4.67
N VAL A 199 8.70 -22.91 -5.33
CA VAL A 199 9.34 -22.04 -6.31
C VAL A 199 9.79 -20.75 -5.64
N GLY A 200 11.09 -20.49 -5.63
CA GLY A 200 11.67 -19.26 -5.06
C GLY A 200 13.19 -19.36 -4.87
N PRO A 201 13.83 -18.28 -4.41
CA PRO A 201 15.25 -18.27 -4.10
C PRO A 201 15.59 -19.30 -3.00
N PRO A 202 16.75 -19.99 -3.11
CA PRO A 202 17.16 -20.97 -2.10
C PRO A 202 17.22 -20.42 -0.67
N GLY A 203 17.59 -19.15 -0.49
CA GLY A 203 17.64 -18.48 0.81
C GLY A 203 16.27 -18.28 1.49
N PHE A 204 15.16 -18.55 0.78
CA PHE A 204 13.82 -18.50 1.35
C PHE A 204 13.30 -19.88 1.81
N LEU A 205 14.11 -20.92 1.64
CA LEU A 205 13.76 -22.28 2.09
C LEU A 205 14.00 -22.40 3.61
N LEU A 206 12.93 -22.47 4.38
CA LEU A 206 12.99 -22.66 5.82
C LEU A 206 13.01 -24.15 6.17
N MET A 207 13.93 -24.54 7.10
CA MET A 207 14.06 -25.91 7.62
C MET A 207 14.22 -26.95 6.50
N GLY A 208 14.75 -26.57 5.32
CA GLY A 208 14.86 -27.46 4.16
C GLY A 208 13.53 -27.95 3.57
N ARG A 209 12.39 -27.45 4.08
CA ARG A 209 11.06 -27.98 3.77
C ARG A 209 10.08 -26.97 3.22
N PHE A 210 10.03 -25.75 3.77
CA PHE A 210 9.00 -24.76 3.48
C PHE A 210 9.60 -23.59 2.69
N MET A 211 9.09 -23.34 1.49
CA MET A 211 9.45 -22.14 0.73
C MET A 211 8.63 -20.95 1.23
N ARG A 212 9.31 -19.88 1.67
CA ARG A 212 8.62 -18.63 2.02
C ARG A 212 8.11 -17.97 0.75
N ALA A 213 6.82 -17.63 0.73
CA ALA A 213 6.23 -16.88 -0.36
C ALA A 213 6.71 -15.43 -0.36
N ALA A 214 7.07 -14.93 -1.54
CA ALA A 214 7.47 -13.54 -1.77
C ALA A 214 6.57 -12.85 -2.82
N GLY A 215 5.65 -13.58 -3.46
CA GLY A 215 4.81 -13.06 -4.53
C GLY A 215 5.65 -12.49 -5.67
N THR A 216 5.29 -11.29 -6.12
CA THR A 216 6.08 -10.47 -7.05
C THR A 216 7.02 -9.50 -6.34
N PHE A 217 7.01 -9.45 -5.01
CA PHE A 217 7.93 -8.66 -4.20
C PHE A 217 9.23 -9.43 -4.00
N ASP A 218 10.36 -8.79 -4.12
CA ASP A 218 11.68 -9.44 -4.05
C ASP A 218 11.93 -10.20 -2.73
N GLN A 219 11.10 -9.95 -1.69
CA GLN A 219 11.27 -10.49 -0.35
C GLN A 219 9.94 -10.84 0.33
N PRO A 220 9.93 -11.86 1.23
CA PRO A 220 8.73 -12.28 1.97
C PRO A 220 8.14 -11.22 2.92
N ASN A 221 8.96 -10.33 3.50
CA ASN A 221 8.46 -9.34 4.46
C ASN A 221 7.64 -8.23 3.78
N PRO A 222 8.12 -7.56 2.71
CA PRO A 222 7.29 -6.63 1.93
C PRO A 222 6.03 -7.27 1.37
N TYR A 223 6.12 -8.52 0.86
CA TYR A 223 4.98 -9.27 0.38
C TYR A 223 3.92 -9.49 1.48
N GLY A 224 4.35 -9.98 2.65
CA GLY A 224 3.46 -10.16 3.80
C GLY A 224 2.88 -8.83 4.27
N GLY A 225 3.67 -7.74 4.23
CA GLY A 225 3.23 -6.38 4.54
C GLY A 225 2.13 -5.89 3.59
N TYR A 226 2.30 -6.09 2.27
CA TYR A 226 1.29 -5.74 1.27
C TYR A 226 -0.03 -6.48 1.49
N LEU A 227 0.03 -7.81 1.69
CA LEU A 227 -1.17 -8.61 1.97
C LEU A 227 -1.82 -8.21 3.30
N GLY A 228 -1.02 -7.97 4.34
CA GLY A 228 -1.52 -7.53 5.64
C GLY A 228 -2.17 -6.14 5.63
N MET A 229 -1.74 -5.25 4.74
CA MET A 229 -2.39 -3.95 4.51
C MET A 229 -3.67 -4.06 3.66
N THR A 230 -3.76 -5.05 2.76
CA THR A 230 -4.89 -5.20 1.85
C THR A 230 -6.01 -6.08 2.42
N LEU A 231 -5.67 -7.13 3.19
CA LEU A 231 -6.61 -8.06 3.81
C LEU A 231 -7.72 -7.38 4.63
N PRO A 232 -7.45 -6.31 5.42
CA PRO A 232 -8.48 -5.60 6.17
C PRO A 232 -9.57 -4.96 5.30
N LEU A 233 -9.26 -4.58 4.04
CA LEU A 233 -10.27 -4.07 3.11
C LEU A 233 -11.29 -5.17 2.78
N ALA A 234 -10.81 -6.38 2.49
CA ALA A 234 -11.68 -7.54 2.26
C ALA A 234 -12.51 -7.86 3.51
N ALA A 235 -11.89 -7.91 4.69
CA ALA A 235 -12.57 -8.16 5.96
C ALA A 235 -13.65 -7.10 6.26
N GLY A 236 -13.34 -5.81 6.10
CA GLY A 236 -14.27 -4.71 6.28
C GLY A 236 -15.51 -4.83 5.38
N LEU A 237 -15.30 -5.13 4.09
CA LEU A 237 -16.40 -5.35 3.15
C LEU A 237 -17.23 -6.58 3.50
N VAL A 238 -16.61 -7.71 3.82
CA VAL A 238 -17.32 -8.94 4.24
C VAL A 238 -18.20 -8.69 5.46
N LEU A 239 -17.72 -7.92 6.44
CA LEU A 239 -18.45 -7.63 7.67
C LEU A 239 -19.60 -6.63 7.51
N THR A 240 -19.57 -5.78 6.47
CA THR A 240 -20.50 -4.66 6.33
C THR A 240 -21.52 -4.82 5.22
N ILE A 241 -21.19 -5.55 4.17
CA ILE A 241 -22.07 -5.71 3.01
C ILE A 241 -22.75 -7.09 2.93
N TRP A 242 -22.87 -7.79 4.07
CA TRP A 242 -23.54 -9.09 4.12
C TRP A 242 -24.89 -9.07 3.42
N PRO A 243 -25.10 -9.80 2.34
CA PRO A 243 -26.31 -9.67 1.54
C PRO A 243 -27.57 -10.28 2.18
N GLY A 244 -27.41 -11.11 3.22
CA GLY A 244 -28.53 -11.73 3.92
C GLY A 244 -29.53 -12.41 2.96
N ARG A 245 -30.83 -12.15 3.16
CA ARG A 245 -31.89 -12.63 2.26
C ARG A 245 -31.89 -11.92 0.89
N ALA A 246 -31.16 -10.79 0.76
CA ALA A 246 -31.07 -10.00 -0.49
C ALA A 246 -30.20 -10.65 -1.59
N TRP A 247 -29.59 -11.82 -1.37
CA TRP A 247 -28.81 -12.56 -2.38
C TRP A 247 -29.54 -12.72 -3.71
N ARG A 248 -30.86 -12.94 -3.65
CA ARG A 248 -31.70 -13.12 -4.83
C ARG A 248 -32.07 -11.82 -5.52
N VAL A 249 -32.07 -10.70 -4.79
CA VAL A 249 -32.54 -9.40 -5.24
C VAL A 249 -31.40 -8.50 -5.71
N ASN A 250 -30.26 -8.51 -5.02
CA ASN A 250 -29.10 -7.66 -5.34
C ASN A 250 -27.87 -8.48 -5.70
N ARG A 251 -27.85 -9.00 -6.92
CA ARG A 251 -26.74 -9.83 -7.46
C ARG A 251 -25.38 -9.11 -7.44
N ARG A 252 -25.36 -7.77 -7.63
CA ARG A 252 -24.11 -6.99 -7.63
C ARG A 252 -23.48 -6.94 -6.24
N LEU A 253 -24.30 -6.74 -5.20
CA LEU A 253 -23.85 -6.73 -3.82
C LEU A 253 -23.35 -8.13 -3.38
N ALA A 254 -24.07 -9.18 -3.78
CA ALA A 254 -23.67 -10.55 -3.53
C ALA A 254 -22.32 -10.90 -4.23
N ALA A 255 -22.15 -10.47 -5.47
CA ALA A 255 -20.90 -10.66 -6.20
C ALA A 255 -19.72 -9.94 -5.55
N LEU A 256 -19.92 -8.69 -5.09
CA LEU A 256 -18.89 -7.94 -4.38
C LEU A 256 -18.52 -8.61 -3.05
N TRP A 257 -19.51 -9.10 -2.30
CA TRP A 257 -19.26 -9.86 -1.07
C TRP A 257 -18.47 -11.14 -1.32
N LEU A 258 -18.85 -11.93 -2.34
CA LEU A 258 -18.14 -13.14 -2.73
C LEU A 258 -16.70 -12.85 -3.17
N ALA A 259 -16.50 -11.81 -3.96
CA ALA A 259 -15.17 -11.37 -4.39
C ALA A 259 -14.30 -10.98 -3.19
N ALA A 260 -14.86 -10.21 -2.24
CA ALA A 260 -14.16 -9.83 -1.03
C ALA A 260 -13.82 -11.05 -0.15
N ALA A 261 -14.77 -11.98 0.03
CA ALA A 261 -14.54 -13.20 0.82
C ALA A 261 -13.48 -14.10 0.18
N ALA A 262 -13.54 -14.32 -1.13
CA ALA A 262 -12.54 -15.10 -1.86
C ALA A 262 -11.15 -14.43 -1.79
N ALA A 263 -11.08 -13.12 -1.99
CA ALA A 263 -9.84 -12.36 -1.86
C ALA A 263 -9.27 -12.46 -0.43
N ALA A 264 -10.11 -12.38 0.61
CA ALA A 264 -9.68 -12.54 2.00
C ALA A 264 -9.03 -13.91 2.25
N VAL A 265 -9.64 -14.99 1.75
CA VAL A 265 -9.11 -16.37 1.91
C VAL A 265 -7.76 -16.50 1.20
N LEU A 266 -7.64 -16.03 -0.05
CA LEU A 266 -6.39 -16.09 -0.81
C LEU A 266 -5.28 -15.25 -0.15
N MET A 267 -5.60 -14.02 0.27
CA MET A 267 -4.64 -13.15 0.96
C MET A 267 -4.21 -13.73 2.31
N LEU A 268 -5.12 -14.30 3.08
CA LEU A 268 -4.80 -14.95 4.35
C LEU A 268 -3.86 -16.14 4.15
N GLY A 269 -4.14 -16.98 3.15
CA GLY A 269 -3.26 -18.09 2.78
C GLY A 269 -1.87 -17.64 2.34
N GLY A 270 -1.80 -16.61 1.45
CA GLY A 270 -0.53 -16.05 1.03
C GLY A 270 0.25 -15.38 2.17
N LEU A 271 -0.45 -14.66 3.06
CA LEU A 271 0.15 -14.06 4.26
C LEU A 271 0.73 -15.15 5.19
N ALA A 272 0.01 -16.25 5.42
CA ALA A 272 0.52 -17.38 6.17
C ALA A 272 1.77 -17.95 5.50
N ALA A 273 1.75 -18.15 4.18
CA ALA A 273 2.87 -18.66 3.39
C ALA A 273 4.10 -17.75 3.36
N SER A 274 3.96 -16.46 3.69
CA SER A 274 5.09 -15.52 3.79
C SER A 274 6.06 -15.83 4.92
N TRP A 275 5.60 -16.49 5.97
CA TRP A 275 6.34 -16.73 7.22
C TRP A 275 6.93 -15.45 7.84
N SER A 276 6.33 -14.30 7.57
CA SER A 276 6.74 -13.01 8.14
C SER A 276 6.04 -12.78 9.48
N ARG A 277 6.79 -12.90 10.60
CA ARG A 277 6.27 -12.67 11.96
C ARG A 277 5.68 -11.27 12.12
N GLY A 278 6.40 -10.25 11.65
CA GLY A 278 5.93 -8.85 11.70
C GLY A 278 4.62 -8.64 10.95
N ALA A 279 4.49 -9.25 9.75
CA ALA A 279 3.27 -9.17 8.96
C ALA A 279 2.09 -9.90 9.64
N TRP A 280 2.32 -11.05 10.29
CA TRP A 280 1.29 -11.78 11.03
C TRP A 280 0.79 -10.97 12.23
N ILE A 281 1.70 -10.41 13.02
CA ILE A 281 1.36 -9.57 14.18
C ILE A 281 0.58 -8.33 13.73
N GLY A 282 1.06 -7.65 12.68
CA GLY A 282 0.37 -6.50 12.11
C GLY A 282 -1.02 -6.82 11.60
N ALA A 283 -1.19 -7.95 10.87
CA ALA A 283 -2.48 -8.39 10.36
C ALA A 283 -3.45 -8.80 11.46
N ALA A 284 -2.97 -9.49 12.50
CA ALA A 284 -3.78 -9.84 13.68
C ALA A 284 -4.29 -8.58 14.37
N ALA A 285 -3.41 -7.60 14.64
CA ALA A 285 -3.79 -6.33 15.23
C ALA A 285 -4.81 -5.57 14.36
N ALA A 286 -4.61 -5.56 13.03
CA ALA A 286 -5.54 -4.96 12.07
C ALA A 286 -6.93 -5.60 12.11
N ILE A 287 -7.02 -6.92 12.09
CA ILE A 287 -8.31 -7.63 12.14
C ILE A 287 -8.99 -7.41 13.50
N VAL A 288 -8.26 -7.43 14.60
CA VAL A 288 -8.79 -7.09 15.93
C VAL A 288 -9.37 -5.67 15.92
N ALA A 289 -8.65 -4.69 15.38
CA ALA A 289 -9.14 -3.30 15.29
C ALA A 289 -10.41 -3.18 14.43
N VAL A 290 -10.47 -3.86 13.27
CA VAL A 290 -11.66 -3.91 12.40
C VAL A 290 -12.86 -4.53 13.13
N VAL A 291 -12.65 -5.65 13.82
CA VAL A 291 -13.71 -6.35 14.59
C VAL A 291 -14.20 -5.46 15.73
N LEU A 292 -13.32 -4.84 16.48
CA LEU A 292 -13.68 -3.93 17.59
C LEU A 292 -14.44 -2.69 17.10
N ALA A 293 -14.04 -2.12 15.98
CA ALA A 293 -14.69 -0.94 15.41
C ALA A 293 -16.07 -1.23 14.79
N ARG A 294 -16.22 -2.41 14.14
CA ARG A 294 -17.44 -2.82 13.44
C ARG A 294 -18.38 -3.63 14.31
N GLY A 295 -17.82 -4.45 15.19
CA GLY A 295 -18.56 -5.48 15.91
C GLY A 295 -19.61 -4.90 16.83
N GLY A 296 -20.81 -5.51 16.81
CA GLY A 296 -21.79 -5.38 17.87
C GLY A 296 -21.28 -5.97 19.19
N ALA A 297 -22.03 -5.81 20.25
CA ALA A 297 -21.65 -6.29 21.59
C ALA A 297 -21.30 -7.78 21.59
N TRP A 298 -22.04 -8.60 20.82
CA TRP A 298 -21.79 -10.04 20.70
C TRP A 298 -20.41 -10.36 20.10
N LEU A 299 -20.05 -9.71 18.98
CA LEU A 299 -18.76 -9.99 18.32
C LEU A 299 -17.57 -9.51 19.16
N ARG A 300 -17.71 -8.36 19.82
CA ARG A 300 -16.71 -7.89 20.79
C ARG A 300 -16.60 -8.81 22.00
N GLY A 301 -17.74 -9.30 22.51
CA GLY A 301 -17.78 -10.27 23.58
C GLY A 301 -17.15 -11.62 23.18
N ALA A 302 -17.45 -12.12 21.98
CA ALA A 302 -16.83 -13.33 21.45
C ALA A 302 -15.30 -13.17 21.32
N LEU A 303 -14.81 -12.06 20.78
CA LEU A 303 -13.37 -11.79 20.71
C LEU A 303 -12.75 -11.71 22.09
N ALA A 304 -13.37 -11.00 23.03
CA ALA A 304 -12.89 -10.92 24.41
C ALA A 304 -12.87 -12.30 25.08
N GLY A 305 -13.91 -13.12 24.84
CA GLY A 305 -13.98 -14.50 25.33
C GLY A 305 -12.88 -15.39 24.77
N VAL A 306 -12.58 -15.29 23.46
CA VAL A 306 -11.49 -16.03 22.83
C VAL A 306 -10.13 -15.61 23.40
N LEU A 307 -9.90 -14.30 23.53
CA LEU A 307 -8.65 -13.79 24.11
C LEU A 307 -8.48 -14.21 25.59
N LEU A 308 -9.57 -14.13 26.37
CA LEU A 308 -9.56 -14.59 27.74
C LEU A 308 -9.31 -16.09 27.85
N ALA A 309 -10.01 -16.91 27.04
CA ALA A 309 -9.81 -18.36 27.02
C ALA A 309 -8.39 -18.72 26.62
N ALA A 310 -7.79 -18.05 25.60
CA ALA A 310 -6.41 -18.25 25.20
C ALA A 310 -5.44 -17.88 26.34
N THR A 311 -5.68 -16.75 27.04
CA THR A 311 -4.89 -16.33 28.17
C THR A 311 -4.97 -17.33 29.32
N LEU A 312 -6.17 -17.76 29.69
CA LEU A 312 -6.38 -18.78 30.74
C LEU A 312 -5.74 -20.12 30.36
N CYS A 313 -5.85 -20.53 29.09
CA CYS A 313 -5.23 -21.73 28.59
C CYS A 313 -3.70 -21.67 28.76
N ILE A 314 -3.08 -20.56 28.37
CA ILE A 314 -1.64 -20.34 28.55
C ILE A 314 -1.25 -20.33 30.03
N LEU A 315 -2.04 -19.71 30.90
CA LEU A 315 -1.75 -19.62 32.33
C LEU A 315 -1.92 -20.97 33.07
N VAL A 316 -2.92 -21.77 32.67
CA VAL A 316 -3.28 -23.02 33.39
C VAL A 316 -2.53 -24.21 32.81
N LEU A 317 -2.43 -24.32 31.50
CA LEU A 317 -1.84 -25.48 30.81
C LEU A 317 -0.37 -25.28 30.43
N GLY A 318 0.16 -24.07 30.66
CA GLY A 318 1.45 -23.70 30.10
C GLY A 318 1.36 -23.43 28.59
N PRO A 319 2.50 -23.28 27.90
CA PRO A 319 2.49 -23.03 26.47
C PRO A 319 1.75 -24.16 25.77
N ILE A 320 0.66 -23.81 25.05
CA ILE A 320 -0.14 -24.74 24.26
C ILE A 320 0.83 -25.56 23.40
N PRO A 321 0.69 -26.92 23.32
CA PRO A 321 1.51 -27.73 22.44
C PRO A 321 1.19 -27.34 20.97
N VAL A 322 1.78 -26.26 20.51
CA VAL A 322 1.79 -25.88 19.11
C VAL A 322 2.68 -26.86 18.35
N PRO A 323 2.34 -27.19 17.11
CA PRO A 323 3.21 -28.01 16.27
C PRO A 323 4.66 -27.50 16.34
N GLY A 324 5.63 -28.39 16.49
CA GLY A 324 7.03 -28.06 16.80
C GLY A 324 7.63 -26.97 15.85
N PHE A 325 7.17 -26.93 14.60
CA PHE A 325 7.59 -25.91 13.64
C PHE A 325 7.07 -24.49 13.96
N LEU A 326 5.87 -24.38 14.55
CA LEU A 326 5.35 -23.09 15.05
C LEU A 326 6.01 -22.73 16.37
N GLN A 327 6.21 -23.72 17.25
CA GLN A 327 6.89 -23.53 18.51
C GLN A 327 8.31 -22.98 18.30
N ALA A 328 9.08 -23.58 17.38
CA ALA A 328 10.40 -23.07 16.99
C ALA A 328 10.36 -21.66 16.41
N ARG A 329 9.23 -21.25 15.74
CA ARG A 329 9.08 -19.93 15.16
C ARG A 329 8.75 -18.84 16.19
N PHE A 330 8.12 -19.19 17.31
CA PHE A 330 7.68 -18.26 18.34
C PHE A 330 8.47 -18.35 19.65
N ALA A 331 9.20 -19.44 19.89
CA ALA A 331 9.99 -19.64 21.11
C ALA A 331 11.02 -18.52 21.31
N ASP A 332 11.58 -18.05 20.20
CA ASP A 332 12.60 -17.00 20.21
C ASP A 332 12.00 -15.58 20.35
N LEU A 333 10.69 -15.41 20.07
CA LEU A 333 10.08 -14.08 20.02
C LEU A 333 10.17 -13.34 21.35
N ALA A 334 9.96 -14.02 22.47
CA ALA A 334 10.04 -13.41 23.79
C ALA A 334 11.51 -13.12 24.21
N ALA A 335 12.43 -14.01 23.87
CA ALA A 335 13.86 -13.79 24.04
C ALA A 335 14.36 -12.66 23.14
N ASP A 336 13.88 -12.62 21.91
CA ASP A 336 14.19 -11.65 20.90
C ASP A 336 13.78 -10.22 21.28
N LEU A 337 12.61 -10.05 21.91
CA LEU A 337 12.11 -8.76 22.39
C LEU A 337 12.94 -8.22 23.59
N MET A 338 13.72 -9.07 24.24
CA MET A 338 14.57 -8.71 25.38
C MET A 338 16.02 -8.39 25.01
N ILE A 339 16.43 -8.55 23.75
CA ILE A 339 17.78 -8.21 23.30
C ILE A 339 17.88 -6.68 23.12
N LEU A 340 18.24 -5.99 24.17
CA LEU A 340 18.47 -4.52 24.15
C LEU A 340 19.93 -4.16 23.84
N ASP A 341 20.89 -5.03 24.18
CA ASP A 341 22.31 -4.84 23.89
C ASP A 341 22.86 -6.01 23.06
N VAL A 342 23.21 -5.72 21.81
CA VAL A 342 23.66 -6.72 20.82
C VAL A 342 25.18 -6.85 20.74
N ARG A 343 25.95 -6.05 21.51
CA ARG A 343 27.42 -6.01 21.40
C ARG A 343 28.10 -7.31 21.81
N ASN A 344 27.51 -8.00 22.80
CA ASN A 344 28.07 -9.20 23.40
C ASN A 344 27.19 -10.45 23.23
N VAL A 345 26.18 -10.39 22.34
CA VAL A 345 25.28 -11.54 22.09
C VAL A 345 25.95 -12.54 21.16
N GLU A 346 25.94 -13.82 21.55
CA GLU A 346 26.33 -14.90 20.65
C GLU A 346 25.31 -15.03 19.53
N VAL A 347 25.76 -14.93 18.27
CA VAL A 347 24.90 -15.00 17.10
C VAL A 347 24.78 -16.43 16.64
N THR A 348 23.57 -16.93 16.61
CA THR A 348 23.18 -18.27 16.13
C THR A 348 22.23 -18.12 14.94
N ASP A 349 22.04 -19.18 14.15
CA ASP A 349 21.04 -19.17 13.05
C ASP A 349 19.62 -18.84 13.55
N ALA A 350 19.31 -19.20 14.79
CA ALA A 350 18.01 -18.96 15.41
C ALA A 350 17.78 -17.48 15.71
N ASN A 351 18.77 -16.75 16.25
CA ASN A 351 18.64 -15.37 16.67
C ASN A 351 19.19 -14.34 15.66
N PHE A 352 19.85 -14.80 14.57
CA PHE A 352 20.52 -13.93 13.59
C PHE A 352 19.65 -12.74 13.16
N ALA A 353 18.43 -13.01 12.67
CA ALA A 353 17.54 -11.98 12.13
C ALA A 353 17.10 -10.94 13.18
N VAL A 354 17.17 -11.24 14.45
CA VAL A 354 16.79 -10.35 15.54
C VAL A 354 17.98 -9.52 15.98
N VAL A 355 19.13 -10.17 16.17
CA VAL A 355 20.38 -9.49 16.52
C VAL A 355 20.78 -8.52 15.40
N GLU A 356 20.60 -8.89 14.13
CA GLU A 356 20.80 -8.02 12.98
C GLU A 356 19.91 -6.76 13.06
N ARG A 357 18.59 -6.92 13.29
CA ARG A 357 17.69 -5.78 13.45
C ARG A 357 18.07 -4.90 14.62
N ALA A 358 18.39 -5.49 15.76
CA ALA A 358 18.79 -4.74 16.95
C ALA A 358 20.11 -3.97 16.72
N ALA A 359 21.04 -4.52 15.91
CA ALA A 359 22.25 -3.80 15.49
C ALA A 359 21.90 -2.58 14.60
N HIS A 360 20.94 -2.73 13.70
CA HIS A 360 20.43 -1.61 12.89
C HIS A 360 19.70 -0.55 13.75
N TRP A 361 18.97 -0.97 14.77
CA TRP A 361 18.34 -0.05 15.74
C TRP A 361 19.40 0.72 16.52
N TYR A 362 20.47 0.05 16.92
CA TYR A 362 21.60 0.70 17.58
C TYR A 362 22.24 1.79 16.71
N ALA A 363 22.50 1.49 15.44
CA ALA A 363 23.02 2.46 14.49
C ALA A 363 22.06 3.65 14.27
N ALA A 364 20.76 3.37 14.08
CA ALA A 364 19.73 4.41 13.94
C ALA A 364 19.63 5.30 15.16
N TRP A 365 19.70 4.71 16.36
CA TRP A 365 19.72 5.47 17.61
C TRP A 365 20.98 6.34 17.72
N GLY A 366 22.14 5.84 17.30
CA GLY A 366 23.39 6.61 17.25
C GLY A 366 23.27 7.82 16.32
N MET A 367 22.72 7.63 15.11
CA MET A 367 22.43 8.72 14.16
C MET A 367 21.52 9.79 14.77
N PHE A 368 20.39 9.35 15.36
CA PHE A 368 19.44 10.25 16.00
C PHE A 368 20.05 10.99 17.19
N SER A 369 20.79 10.30 18.08
CA SER A 369 21.40 10.90 19.28
C SER A 369 22.44 11.96 18.93
N ASN A 370 23.18 11.77 17.84
CA ASN A 370 24.18 12.74 17.38
C ASN A 370 23.56 13.89 16.58
N HIS A 371 22.42 13.67 15.91
CA HIS A 371 21.72 14.66 15.09
C HIS A 371 20.24 14.76 15.45
N PRO A 372 19.86 15.09 16.70
CA PRO A 372 18.47 14.98 17.17
C PRO A 372 17.49 15.92 16.48
N TRP A 373 17.96 17.05 15.93
CA TRP A 373 17.10 18.04 15.29
C TRP A 373 17.00 17.91 13.77
N THR A 374 18.04 17.44 13.12
CA THR A 374 18.12 17.41 11.65
C THR A 374 18.10 16.00 11.09
N GLY A 375 18.47 14.99 11.89
CA GLY A 375 18.85 13.68 11.41
C GLY A 375 20.11 13.72 10.54
N VAL A 376 20.43 12.63 9.90
CA VAL A 376 21.53 12.49 8.92
C VAL A 376 21.10 12.84 7.47
N GLY A 377 19.85 13.25 7.30
CA GLY A 377 19.23 13.54 6.00
C GLY A 377 18.27 12.45 5.53
N LEU A 378 17.15 12.87 4.94
CA LEU A 378 16.15 11.94 4.39
C LEU A 378 16.80 10.98 3.40
N GLY A 379 16.49 9.68 3.50
CA GLY A 379 17.01 8.63 2.62
C GLY A 379 18.52 8.37 2.77
N ASN A 380 19.19 8.99 3.75
CA ASN A 380 20.65 8.86 3.97
C ASN A 380 21.03 7.88 5.07
N TYR A 381 20.09 7.10 5.59
CA TYR A 381 20.39 6.07 6.58
C TYR A 381 21.53 5.15 6.11
N ALA A 382 21.43 4.58 4.92
CA ALA A 382 22.44 3.68 4.38
C ALA A 382 23.78 4.38 4.13
N THR A 383 23.77 5.64 3.71
CA THR A 383 24.97 6.44 3.46
C THR A 383 25.74 6.76 4.75
N ALA A 384 25.00 7.03 5.83
CA ALA A 384 25.58 7.33 7.14
C ALA A 384 25.94 6.08 7.97
N TYR A 385 25.42 4.91 7.57
CA TYR A 385 25.43 3.70 8.38
C TYR A 385 26.84 3.27 8.85
N GLU A 386 27.83 3.33 7.97
CA GLU A 386 29.20 2.91 8.26
C GLU A 386 29.79 3.61 9.49
N GLN A 387 29.41 4.87 9.74
CA GLN A 387 29.89 5.65 10.90
C GLN A 387 29.30 5.20 12.23
N TYR A 388 28.17 4.49 12.20
CA TYR A 388 27.38 4.09 13.37
C TYR A 388 27.25 2.58 13.51
N ALA A 389 27.71 1.84 12.49
CA ALA A 389 27.62 0.38 12.43
C ALA A 389 28.45 -0.28 13.53
N LEU A 390 27.92 -1.36 14.10
CA LEU A 390 28.73 -2.27 14.90
C LEU A 390 29.65 -3.09 14.00
N PRO A 391 30.90 -3.37 14.41
CA PRO A 391 31.89 -4.04 13.56
C PRO A 391 31.45 -5.39 12.97
N ARG A 392 30.57 -6.13 13.66
CA ARG A 392 30.00 -7.40 13.20
C ARG A 392 28.89 -7.22 12.15
N TRP A 393 28.35 -6.01 11.98
CA TRP A 393 27.21 -5.69 11.15
C TRP A 393 27.53 -4.50 10.24
N PRO A 394 28.46 -4.64 9.30
CA PRO A 394 28.92 -3.52 8.48
C PRO A 394 27.94 -3.16 7.34
N GLU A 395 27.01 -4.05 6.97
CA GLU A 395 26.11 -3.86 5.84
C GLU A 395 24.86 -3.06 6.24
N ALA A 396 24.56 -2.01 5.48
CA ALA A 396 23.49 -1.07 5.81
C ALA A 396 22.06 -1.58 5.58
N LEU A 397 21.82 -2.61 4.80
CA LEU A 397 20.53 -3.19 4.40
C LEU A 397 19.45 -2.17 3.94
N GLY A 398 19.81 -0.90 3.81
CA GLY A 398 18.98 0.19 3.30
C GLY A 398 18.10 0.93 4.31
N HIS A 399 17.78 0.36 5.48
CA HIS A 399 16.94 0.97 6.52
C HIS A 399 17.11 0.29 7.90
N ALA A 400 16.58 0.95 8.95
CA ALA A 400 16.75 0.52 10.34
C ALA A 400 15.89 -0.71 10.75
N HIS A 401 15.09 -1.32 9.88
CA HIS A 401 14.10 -2.35 10.24
C HIS A 401 13.14 -1.95 11.38
N ASN A 402 13.00 -0.67 11.61
CA ASN A 402 12.02 0.00 12.45
C ASN A 402 11.80 1.39 11.86
N TYR A 403 10.63 1.63 11.31
CA TYR A 403 10.40 2.84 10.53
C TYR A 403 10.37 4.10 11.39
N TYR A 404 9.99 3.99 12.66
CA TYR A 404 10.01 5.13 13.60
C TYR A 404 11.44 5.56 13.92
N LEU A 405 12.32 4.59 14.18
CA LEU A 405 13.75 4.87 14.36
C LEU A 405 14.40 5.36 13.08
N ASN A 406 13.99 4.82 11.92
CA ASN A 406 14.49 5.26 10.63
C ASN A 406 14.20 6.74 10.37
N ILE A 407 12.94 7.17 10.58
CA ILE A 407 12.56 8.59 10.45
C ILE A 407 13.29 9.47 11.47
N ALA A 408 13.41 9.02 12.73
CA ALA A 408 14.16 9.75 13.73
C ALA A 408 15.64 9.91 13.32
N ALA A 409 16.25 8.86 12.80
CA ALA A 409 17.64 8.89 12.32
C ALA A 409 17.81 9.82 11.11
N GLU A 410 16.89 9.80 10.14
CA GLU A 410 17.02 10.55 8.90
C GLU A 410 16.54 12.01 8.98
N ALA A 411 15.48 12.29 9.74
CA ALA A 411 14.83 13.60 9.79
C ALA A 411 14.73 14.20 11.21
N GLY A 412 15.36 13.58 12.19
CA GLY A 412 15.40 14.05 13.58
C GLY A 412 14.04 14.05 14.26
N LEU A 413 13.96 14.75 15.38
CA LEU A 413 12.72 14.95 16.15
C LEU A 413 11.61 15.64 15.36
N PRO A 414 11.88 16.67 14.52
CA PRO A 414 10.84 17.26 13.67
C PRO A 414 10.22 16.26 12.69
N GLY A 415 11.04 15.40 12.07
CA GLY A 415 10.57 14.35 11.17
C GLY A 415 9.70 13.32 11.88
N LEU A 416 10.16 12.83 13.03
CA LEU A 416 9.39 11.88 13.83
C LEU A 416 8.07 12.51 14.31
N ALA A 417 8.09 13.74 14.81
CA ALA A 417 6.89 14.45 15.28
C ALA A 417 5.88 14.66 14.13
N ALA A 418 6.34 15.09 12.95
CA ALA A 418 5.49 15.25 11.77
C ALA A 418 4.88 13.91 11.31
N TYR A 419 5.66 12.82 11.36
CA TYR A 419 5.17 11.48 11.04
C TYR A 419 4.12 11.00 12.06
N LEU A 420 4.34 11.18 13.35
CA LEU A 420 3.36 10.83 14.39
C LEU A 420 2.09 11.67 14.28
N LEU A 421 2.21 12.95 13.93
CA LEU A 421 1.05 13.81 13.62
C LEU A 421 0.28 13.29 12.41
N TRP A 422 0.98 12.88 11.34
CA TRP A 422 0.39 12.24 10.17
C TRP A 422 -0.37 10.95 10.57
N MET A 423 0.24 10.11 11.41
CA MET A 423 -0.39 8.88 11.92
C MET A 423 -1.66 9.19 12.72
N ALA A 424 -1.61 10.18 13.62
CA ALA A 424 -2.75 10.60 14.43
C ALA A 424 -3.87 11.21 13.56
N ALA A 425 -3.53 12.07 12.60
CA ALA A 425 -4.49 12.69 11.69
C ALA A 425 -5.17 11.65 10.79
N GLY A 426 -4.42 10.68 10.28
CA GLY A 426 -4.97 9.55 9.51
C GLY A 426 -5.97 8.75 10.33
N LEU A 427 -5.61 8.37 11.56
CA LEU A 427 -6.51 7.65 12.46
C LEU A 427 -7.79 8.46 12.76
N TRP A 428 -7.67 9.77 12.95
CA TRP A 428 -8.81 10.65 13.19
C TRP A 428 -9.77 10.70 11.99
N VAL A 429 -9.26 10.86 10.76
CA VAL A 429 -10.07 10.86 9.53
C VAL A 429 -10.76 9.51 9.35
N ILE A 430 -10.02 8.41 9.53
CA ILE A 430 -10.56 7.05 9.43
C ILE A 430 -11.64 6.81 10.48
N ALA A 431 -11.42 7.19 11.74
CA ALA A 431 -12.40 7.03 12.81
C ALA A 431 -13.71 7.81 12.54
N ARG A 432 -13.61 8.98 11.91
CA ARG A 432 -14.80 9.75 11.46
C ARG A 432 -15.52 9.04 10.33
N ALA A 433 -14.77 8.52 9.35
CA ALA A 433 -15.35 7.75 8.25
C ALA A 433 -16.11 6.51 8.77
N VAL A 434 -15.51 5.74 9.67
CA VAL A 434 -16.13 4.53 10.24
C VAL A 434 -17.41 4.86 11.00
N ARG A 435 -17.40 5.94 11.85
CA ARG A 435 -18.58 6.29 12.68
C ARG A 435 -19.73 6.86 11.88
N GLY A 436 -19.46 7.56 10.79
CA GLY A 436 -20.49 8.27 9.99
C GLY A 436 -21.07 7.44 8.85
N SER A 437 -20.62 6.20 8.62
CA SER A 437 -20.97 5.43 7.42
C SER A 437 -21.58 4.06 7.73
N GLN A 438 -22.22 3.47 6.72
CA GLN A 438 -22.82 2.13 6.76
C GLN A 438 -22.54 1.38 5.44
N GLY A 439 -22.74 0.06 5.45
CA GLY A 439 -22.62 -0.75 4.24
C GLY A 439 -21.26 -0.64 3.57
N LEU A 440 -21.23 -0.35 2.26
CA LEU A 440 -20.02 -0.25 1.46
C LEU A 440 -19.03 0.77 2.04
N GLU A 441 -19.48 1.98 2.30
CA GLU A 441 -18.66 3.09 2.80
C GLU A 441 -18.00 2.74 4.14
N GLN A 442 -18.76 2.08 5.03
CA GLN A 442 -18.20 1.60 6.31
C GLN A 442 -17.17 0.50 6.09
N GLY A 443 -17.39 -0.41 5.13
CA GLY A 443 -16.43 -1.44 4.78
C GLY A 443 -15.11 -0.87 4.27
N LEU A 444 -15.17 0.17 3.43
CA LEU A 444 -13.98 0.88 2.95
C LEU A 444 -13.23 1.57 4.09
N ALA A 445 -13.95 2.25 4.98
CA ALA A 445 -13.37 2.93 6.13
C ALA A 445 -12.74 1.95 7.14
N LEU A 446 -13.38 0.79 7.38
CA LEU A 446 -12.81 -0.30 8.19
C LEU A 446 -11.57 -0.91 7.53
N GLY A 447 -11.57 -1.06 6.21
CA GLY A 447 -10.39 -1.48 5.45
C GLY A 447 -9.21 -0.53 5.66
N ALA A 448 -9.45 0.78 5.58
CA ALA A 448 -8.44 1.80 5.87
C ALA A 448 -7.99 1.78 7.34
N LEU A 449 -8.90 1.52 8.29
CA LEU A 449 -8.53 1.35 9.71
C LEU A 449 -7.56 0.17 9.89
N GLY A 450 -7.89 -0.97 9.31
CA GLY A 450 -7.04 -2.15 9.43
C GLY A 450 -5.68 -1.97 8.74
N LEU A 451 -5.65 -1.37 7.53
CA LEU A 451 -4.38 -0.97 6.90
C LEU A 451 -3.55 -0.10 7.84
N TRP A 452 -4.16 0.92 8.45
CA TRP A 452 -3.48 1.89 9.30
C TRP A 452 -2.89 1.26 10.55
N VAL A 453 -3.65 0.36 11.19
CA VAL A 453 -3.17 -0.41 12.35
C VAL A 453 -2.07 -1.39 11.93
N HIS A 454 -2.24 -2.11 10.81
CA HIS A 454 -1.19 -2.99 10.28
C HIS A 454 0.11 -2.21 10.03
N LEU A 455 0.01 -1.08 9.34
CA LEU A 455 1.14 -0.22 9.05
C LEU A 455 1.84 0.24 10.34
N ALA A 456 1.07 0.71 11.34
CA ALA A 456 1.62 1.16 12.62
C ALA A 456 2.37 0.04 13.36
N VAL A 457 1.80 -1.15 13.42
CA VAL A 457 2.39 -2.28 14.15
C VAL A 457 3.56 -2.91 13.38
N HIS A 458 3.39 -3.18 12.10
CA HIS A 458 4.45 -3.81 11.30
C HIS A 458 5.67 -2.90 11.11
N SER A 459 5.47 -1.58 11.06
CA SER A 459 6.54 -0.57 10.99
C SER A 459 7.47 -0.57 12.21
N MET A 460 7.12 -1.23 13.30
CA MET A 460 8.04 -1.47 14.43
C MET A 460 9.11 -2.53 14.09
N PHE A 461 8.89 -3.33 13.05
CA PHE A 461 9.74 -4.47 12.70
C PHE A 461 10.32 -4.41 11.29
N ASP A 462 9.81 -3.50 10.43
CA ASP A 462 10.27 -3.36 9.05
C ASP A 462 9.87 -2.00 8.45
N ASN A 463 10.33 -1.71 7.21
CA ASN A 463 9.89 -0.56 6.42
C ASN A 463 8.87 -1.02 5.37
N LEU A 464 7.64 -0.53 5.46
CA LEU A 464 6.57 -0.83 4.50
C LEU A 464 6.39 0.24 3.41
N TYR A 465 7.17 1.34 3.43
CA TYR A 465 7.12 2.33 2.35
C TYR A 465 8.10 1.99 1.22
N VAL A 466 8.00 0.76 0.71
CA VAL A 466 8.83 0.21 -0.37
C VAL A 466 7.95 -0.31 -1.52
N HIS A 467 8.50 -0.53 -2.69
CA HIS A 467 7.84 -1.18 -3.84
C HIS A 467 6.47 -0.57 -4.24
N GLY A 468 6.30 0.76 -4.14
CA GLY A 468 5.04 1.44 -4.45
C GLY A 468 3.97 1.36 -3.34
N MET A 469 4.27 0.73 -2.19
CA MET A 469 3.31 0.63 -1.08
C MET A 469 2.92 1.98 -0.47
N ALA A 470 3.74 3.02 -0.65
CA ALA A 470 3.33 4.39 -0.29
C ALA A 470 2.08 4.84 -1.07
N ILE A 471 2.04 4.55 -2.38
CA ILE A 471 0.86 4.82 -3.22
C ILE A 471 -0.34 3.99 -2.73
N HIS A 472 -0.14 2.70 -2.39
CA HIS A 472 -1.18 1.84 -1.83
C HIS A 472 -1.82 2.44 -0.57
N VAL A 473 -1.00 2.92 0.36
CA VAL A 473 -1.44 3.65 1.56
C VAL A 473 -2.23 4.89 1.17
N GLY A 474 -1.74 5.68 0.20
CA GLY A 474 -2.44 6.86 -0.32
C GLY A 474 -3.82 6.55 -0.90
N LEU A 475 -3.95 5.44 -1.66
CA LEU A 475 -5.24 5.02 -2.23
C LEU A 475 -6.27 4.66 -1.15
N LEU A 476 -5.90 3.87 -0.14
CA LEU A 476 -6.83 3.48 0.93
C LEU A 476 -7.16 4.66 1.87
N LEU A 477 -6.20 5.51 2.20
CA LEU A 477 -6.48 6.74 2.94
C LEU A 477 -7.35 7.70 2.15
N GLY A 478 -7.17 7.78 0.82
CA GLY A 478 -8.02 8.53 -0.08
C GLY A 478 -9.47 8.04 -0.06
N MET A 479 -9.69 6.72 -0.02
CA MET A 479 -11.04 6.14 0.14
C MET A 479 -11.67 6.53 1.48
N ALA A 480 -10.92 6.45 2.59
CA ALA A 480 -11.43 6.88 3.90
C ALA A 480 -11.72 8.38 3.94
N ALA A 481 -10.86 9.21 3.33
CA ALA A 481 -11.07 10.65 3.24
C ALA A 481 -12.29 10.98 2.37
N TRP A 482 -12.50 10.27 1.26
CA TRP A 482 -13.69 10.38 0.43
C TRP A 482 -14.95 10.07 1.23
N VAL A 483 -15.00 8.94 1.96
CA VAL A 483 -16.13 8.56 2.84
C VAL A 483 -16.38 9.67 3.89
N ALA A 484 -15.31 10.15 4.54
CA ALA A 484 -15.44 11.19 5.57
C ALA A 484 -15.98 12.53 5.04
N LEU A 485 -15.75 12.84 3.75
CA LEU A 485 -16.28 14.03 3.09
C LEU A 485 -17.74 13.86 2.65
N GLU A 486 -18.11 12.69 2.11
CA GLU A 486 -19.49 12.39 1.73
C GLU A 486 -20.43 12.37 2.95
N ASN A 487 -19.97 11.91 4.11
CA ASN A 487 -20.73 11.93 5.37
C ASN A 487 -21.02 13.34 5.94
N ARG A 488 -20.41 14.39 5.37
CA ARG A 488 -20.68 15.79 5.76
C ARG A 488 -21.76 16.46 4.91
N ARG A 489 -22.16 15.83 3.80
CA ARG A 489 -23.19 16.30 2.89
C ARG A 489 -24.55 15.70 3.24
#